data_7ee9c753aec1be6e859e838277fa14bc
#
_entry.id   7ee9c753aec1be6e859e838277fa14bc
#
_cell.length_a   1.000
_cell.length_b   1.000
_cell.length_c   1.000
_cell.angle_alpha   90.00
_cell.angle_beta   90.00
_cell.angle_gamma   90.00
#
_symmetry.space_group_name_H-M   'P 1'
#
loop_
_entity.id
_entity.type
_entity.pdbx_description
1 polymer ?
#
loop_
_entity_poly.entity_id
_entity_poly.type
_entity_poly.pdbx_seq_one_letter_code
_entity_poly.pdbx_strand_id
1 'polypeptide(L)'
;MKLSREQAELYAGWFRCLADPTRLAILNLLANERRPMSVGDIVAGVDVGQSTVSEHLRRLAETCFVLVEHRGTSSFFQINEKCIECFPSAAEFLMGKVPHDRLPSPRPGATSRRRRQAAHAARP
;
A
#
# COMPACT_ATOMS: atom_id res chain seq x y z
N MET A 1 -13.74 -16.07 17.07
CA MET A 1 -12.32 -15.88 17.36
C MET A 1 -12.01 -14.40 17.54
N LYS A 2 -11.20 -14.11 18.52
CA LYS A 2 -10.83 -12.72 18.81
C LYS A 2 -9.64 -12.28 17.98
N LEU A 3 -9.65 -11.03 17.58
CA LEU A 3 -8.52 -10.37 16.97
C LEU A 3 -7.40 -10.22 17.99
N SER A 4 -6.18 -10.63 17.68
CA SER A 4 -5.05 -10.43 18.58
C SER A 4 -4.64 -8.96 18.60
N ARG A 5 -3.92 -8.56 19.64
CA ARG A 5 -3.40 -7.19 19.73
C ARG A 5 -2.49 -6.87 18.55
N GLU A 6 -1.64 -7.80 18.16
CA GLU A 6 -0.74 -7.64 17.02
C GLU A 6 -1.50 -7.43 15.72
N GLN A 7 -2.54 -8.24 15.49
CA GLN A 7 -3.38 -8.11 14.30
C GLN A 7 -4.11 -6.77 14.30
N ALA A 8 -4.62 -6.36 15.46
CA ALA A 8 -5.32 -5.08 15.59
C ALA A 8 -4.39 -3.91 15.26
N GLU A 9 -3.16 -3.94 15.74
CA GLU A 9 -2.17 -2.90 15.45
C GLU A 9 -1.79 -2.85 13.98
N LEU A 10 -1.60 -4.02 13.37
CA LEU A 10 -1.27 -4.12 11.96
C LEU A 10 -2.41 -3.57 11.09
N TYR A 11 -3.62 -4.03 11.34
CA TYR A 11 -4.79 -3.58 10.56
C TYR A 11 -5.06 -2.10 10.79
N ALA A 12 -4.91 -1.62 12.02
CA ALA A 12 -5.05 -0.18 12.30
C ALA A 12 -4.04 0.64 11.49
N GLY A 13 -2.82 0.13 11.34
CA GLY A 13 -1.80 0.77 10.49
C GLY A 13 -2.23 0.85 9.03
N TRP A 14 -2.84 -0.21 8.51
CA TRP A 14 -3.36 -0.22 7.15
C TRP A 14 -4.47 0.82 6.97
N PHE A 15 -5.45 0.83 7.87
CA PHE A 15 -6.54 1.80 7.81
C PHE A 15 -6.05 3.23 7.96
N ARG A 16 -5.07 3.44 8.84
CA ARG A 16 -4.47 4.75 9.05
C ARG A 16 -3.78 5.26 7.79
N CYS A 17 -3.08 4.38 7.10
CA CYS A 17 -2.44 4.72 5.82
C CYS A 17 -3.48 5.12 4.78
N LEU A 18 -4.61 4.44 4.74
CA LEU A 18 -5.66 4.71 3.76
C LEU A 18 -6.60 5.85 4.18
N ALA A 19 -6.46 6.38 5.39
CA ALA A 19 -7.33 7.46 5.87
C ALA A 19 -6.84 8.84 5.39
N ASP A 20 -6.58 8.95 4.09
CA ASP A 20 -6.17 10.18 3.44
C ASP A 20 -6.70 10.19 2.02
N PRO A 21 -7.46 11.23 1.63
CA PRO A 21 -8.10 11.23 0.30
C PRO A 21 -7.10 11.21 -0.85
N THR A 22 -5.96 11.85 -0.71
CA THR A 22 -4.94 11.84 -1.78
C THR A 22 -4.33 10.45 -1.94
N ARG A 23 -4.03 9.78 -0.83
CA ARG A 23 -3.51 8.40 -0.90
C ARG A 23 -4.51 7.45 -1.53
N LEU A 24 -5.80 7.61 -1.22
CA LEU A 24 -6.84 6.80 -1.85
C LEU A 24 -6.91 7.07 -3.35
N ALA A 25 -6.78 8.33 -3.77
CA ALA A 25 -6.78 8.67 -5.19
C ALA A 25 -5.58 8.06 -5.92
N ILE A 26 -4.41 8.13 -5.32
CA ILE A 26 -3.19 7.54 -5.90
C ILE A 26 -3.35 6.03 -6.03
N LEU A 27 -3.79 5.37 -4.95
CA LEU A 27 -3.97 3.92 -4.95
C LEU A 27 -4.98 3.49 -6.02
N ASN A 28 -6.08 4.22 -6.13
CA ASN A 28 -7.11 3.95 -7.12
C ASN A 28 -6.59 4.13 -8.55
N LEU A 29 -5.79 5.17 -8.78
CA LEU A 29 -5.17 5.38 -10.09
C LEU A 29 -4.28 4.19 -10.46
N LEU A 30 -3.42 3.76 -9.55
CA LEU A 30 -2.53 2.61 -9.78
C LEU A 30 -3.32 1.32 -10.01
N ALA A 31 -4.39 1.12 -9.27
CA ALA A 31 -5.24 -0.06 -9.39
C ALA A 31 -5.94 -0.10 -10.76
N ASN A 32 -6.38 1.04 -11.25
CA ASN A 32 -7.07 1.12 -12.55
C ASN A 32 -6.12 0.99 -13.72
N GLU A 33 -4.93 1.58 -13.62
CA GLU A 33 -3.95 1.55 -14.69
C GLU A 33 -3.26 0.20 -14.84
N ARG A 34 -3.09 -0.52 -13.75
CA ARG A 34 -2.52 -1.87 -13.70
C ARG A 34 -1.15 -1.98 -14.40
N ARG A 35 -0.35 -0.94 -14.29
CA ARG A 35 1.01 -0.90 -14.82
C ARG A 35 1.90 -0.07 -13.90
N PRO A 36 3.21 -0.29 -13.95
CA PRO A 36 4.13 0.58 -13.21
C PRO A 36 4.02 2.02 -13.72
N MET A 37 3.98 2.98 -12.81
CA MET A 37 3.87 4.41 -13.14
C MET A 37 4.96 5.19 -12.43
N SER A 38 5.56 6.14 -13.13
CA SER A 38 6.53 7.06 -12.52
C SER A 38 5.81 8.08 -11.66
N VAL A 39 6.57 8.81 -10.83
CA VAL A 39 6.00 9.92 -10.05
C VAL A 39 5.34 10.94 -10.98
N GLY A 40 5.98 11.26 -12.10
CA GLY A 40 5.42 12.19 -13.08
C GLY A 40 4.09 11.73 -13.67
N ASP A 41 3.98 10.44 -13.99
CA ASP A 41 2.73 9.86 -14.47
C ASP A 41 1.61 9.99 -13.44
N ILE A 42 1.95 9.77 -12.17
CA ILE A 42 0.96 9.84 -11.08
C ILE A 42 0.54 11.28 -10.85
N VAL A 43 1.49 12.22 -10.84
CA VAL A 43 1.20 13.65 -10.71
C VAL A 43 0.22 14.11 -11.78
N ALA A 44 0.39 13.63 -13.01
CA ALA A 44 -0.51 13.98 -14.10
C ALA A 44 -1.94 13.45 -13.88
N GLY A 45 -2.11 12.39 -13.08
CA GLY A 45 -3.41 11.77 -12.83
C GLY A 45 -4.09 12.19 -11.54
N VAL A 46 -3.41 12.95 -10.68
CA VAL A 46 -3.97 13.44 -9.42
C VAL A 46 -3.73 14.94 -9.31
N ASP A 47 -4.51 15.61 -8.47
CA ASP A 47 -4.50 17.07 -8.38
C ASP A 47 -3.66 17.56 -7.19
N VAL A 48 -2.41 17.13 -7.14
CA VAL A 48 -1.45 17.55 -6.11
C VAL A 48 -0.05 17.58 -6.70
N GLY A 49 0.86 18.29 -6.05
CA GLY A 49 2.23 18.46 -6.53
C GLY A 49 3.12 17.24 -6.32
N GLN A 50 4.28 17.28 -6.96
CA GLN A 50 5.23 16.16 -6.97
C GLN A 50 5.73 15.77 -5.59
N SER A 51 6.09 16.74 -4.74
CA SER A 51 6.60 16.42 -3.41
C SER A 51 5.53 15.76 -2.52
N THR A 52 4.27 16.18 -2.67
CA THR A 52 3.16 15.58 -1.94
C THR A 52 2.91 14.15 -2.43
N VAL A 53 2.94 13.93 -3.73
CA VAL A 53 2.79 12.59 -4.32
C VAL A 53 3.91 11.67 -3.83
N SER A 54 5.15 12.16 -3.86
CA SER A 54 6.31 11.36 -3.42
C SER A 54 6.18 10.92 -1.96
N GLU A 55 5.74 11.83 -1.08
CA GLU A 55 5.54 11.49 0.33
C GLU A 55 4.43 10.47 0.54
N HIS A 56 3.33 10.63 -0.18
CA HIS A 56 2.22 9.66 -0.09
C HIS A 56 2.62 8.29 -0.64
N LEU A 57 3.39 8.26 -1.74
CA LEU A 57 3.90 7.00 -2.29
C LEU A 57 4.83 6.30 -1.30
N ARG A 58 5.65 7.07 -0.59
CA ARG A 58 6.54 6.51 0.45
C ARG A 58 5.71 5.81 1.53
N ARG A 59 4.65 6.43 1.99
CA ARG A 59 3.78 5.85 3.02
C ARG A 59 3.04 4.62 2.50
N LEU A 60 2.54 4.68 1.28
CA LEU A 60 1.87 3.52 0.66
C LEU A 60 2.84 2.34 0.48
N ALA A 61 4.09 2.63 0.13
CA ALA A 61 5.11 1.60 -0.02
C ALA A 61 5.51 1.00 1.33
N GLU A 62 5.60 1.81 2.38
CA GLU A 62 5.93 1.32 3.73
C GLU A 62 4.89 0.33 4.25
N THR A 63 3.63 0.54 3.91
CA THR A 63 2.54 -0.38 4.30
C THR A 63 2.30 -1.47 3.27
N CYS A 64 3.11 -1.51 2.22
CA CYS A 64 3.06 -2.53 1.17
C CYS A 64 1.79 -2.49 0.31
N PHE A 65 1.06 -1.38 0.27
CA PHE A 65 -0.05 -1.21 -0.67
C PHE A 65 0.45 -1.03 -2.09
N VAL A 66 1.66 -0.48 -2.25
CA VAL A 66 2.29 -0.35 -3.56
C VAL A 66 3.68 -0.98 -3.54
N LEU A 67 4.12 -1.44 -4.70
CA LEU A 67 5.46 -1.97 -4.92
C LEU A 67 6.26 -0.94 -5.71
N VAL A 68 7.56 -0.89 -5.44
CA VAL A 68 8.48 0.05 -6.10
C VAL A 68 9.48 -0.74 -6.92
N GLU A 69 9.72 -0.29 -8.14
CA GLU A 69 10.71 -0.87 -9.03
C GLU A 69 11.64 0.23 -9.53
N HIS A 70 12.94 -0.02 -9.49
CA HIS A 70 13.94 0.89 -10.04
C HIS A 70 14.27 0.53 -11.47
N ARG A 71 14.27 1.52 -12.34
CA ARG A 71 14.73 1.38 -13.74
C ARG A 71 15.68 2.55 -14.02
N GLY A 72 16.97 2.28 -13.96
CA GLY A 72 17.98 3.34 -14.08
C GLY A 72 17.86 4.33 -12.93
N THR A 73 17.67 5.60 -13.24
CA THR A 73 17.52 6.67 -12.24
C THR A 73 16.07 6.92 -11.85
N SER A 74 15.13 6.21 -12.47
CA SER A 74 13.69 6.40 -12.24
C SER A 74 13.12 5.32 -11.34
N SER A 75 12.12 5.70 -10.55
CA SER A 75 11.34 4.77 -9.73
C SER A 75 9.94 4.65 -10.30
N PHE A 76 9.43 3.43 -10.34
CA PHE A 76 8.09 3.11 -10.85
C PHE A 76 7.31 2.43 -9.74
N PHE A 77 6.04 2.77 -9.65
CA PHE A 77 5.14 2.31 -8.60
C PHE A 77 3.96 1.58 -9.21
N GLN A 78 3.55 0.50 -8.59
CA GLN A 78 2.38 -0.26 -9.03
C GLN A 78 1.64 -0.82 -7.82
N ILE A 79 0.38 -1.14 -8.02
CA ILE A 79 -0.43 -1.72 -6.96
C ILE A 79 0.15 -3.07 -6.53
N ASN A 80 0.10 -3.36 -5.24
CA ASN A 80 0.47 -4.68 -4.74
C ASN A 80 -0.77 -5.57 -4.81
N GLU A 81 -0.79 -6.50 -5.75
CA GLU A 81 -1.92 -7.39 -6.00
C GLU A 81 -2.30 -8.22 -4.76
N LYS A 82 -1.33 -8.54 -3.92
CA LYS A 82 -1.59 -9.27 -2.68
C LYS A 82 -2.41 -8.45 -1.70
N CYS A 83 -2.26 -7.12 -1.70
CA CYS A 83 -3.09 -6.25 -0.87
C CYS A 83 -4.52 -6.19 -1.36
N ILE A 84 -4.73 -6.31 -2.68
CA ILE A 84 -6.08 -6.39 -3.24
C ILE A 84 -6.83 -7.58 -2.66
N GLU A 85 -6.13 -8.69 -2.45
CA GLU A 85 -6.71 -9.91 -1.89
C GLU A 85 -6.87 -9.84 -0.38
N CYS A 86 -5.86 -9.29 0.32
CA CYS A 86 -5.79 -9.31 1.78
C CYS A 86 -6.63 -8.23 2.45
N PHE A 87 -6.61 -7.01 1.92
CA PHE A 87 -7.23 -5.87 2.59
C PHE A 87 -8.75 -5.97 2.67
N PRO A 88 -9.47 -6.28 1.57
CA PRO A 88 -10.91 -6.46 1.67
C PRO A 88 -11.30 -7.59 2.62
N SER A 89 -10.56 -8.69 2.62
CA SER A 89 -10.80 -9.81 3.53
C SER A 89 -10.60 -9.41 4.99
N ALA A 90 -9.58 -8.59 5.27
CA ALA A 90 -9.35 -8.08 6.62
C ALA A 90 -10.51 -7.22 7.11
N ALA A 91 -11.03 -6.33 6.26
CA ALA A 91 -12.18 -5.51 6.60
C ALA A 91 -13.42 -6.36 6.87
N GLU A 92 -13.68 -7.35 6.02
CA GLU A 92 -14.81 -8.26 6.20
C GLU A 92 -14.66 -9.07 7.48
N PHE A 93 -13.46 -9.52 7.81
CA PHE A 93 -13.21 -10.22 9.06
C PHE A 93 -13.51 -9.34 10.27
N LEU A 94 -13.04 -8.08 10.25
CA LEU A 94 -13.30 -7.15 11.34
C LEU A 94 -14.78 -6.90 11.55
N MET A 95 -15.56 -6.96 10.48
CA MET A 95 -17.01 -6.78 10.51
C MET A 95 -17.77 -8.10 10.76
N GLY A 96 -17.05 -9.18 10.98
CA GLY A 96 -17.66 -10.48 11.30
C GLY A 96 -18.19 -11.27 10.12
N LYS A 97 -17.80 -10.93 8.89
CA LYS A 97 -18.35 -11.57 7.70
C LYS A 97 -17.60 -12.80 7.23
N VAL A 98 -16.31 -12.91 7.55
CA VAL A 98 -15.50 -14.06 7.12
C VAL A 98 -14.79 -14.69 8.30
N PRO A 99 -14.58 -16.03 8.26
CA PRO A 99 -13.82 -16.71 9.31
C PRO A 99 -12.36 -16.27 9.31
N HIS A 100 -11.77 -16.24 10.49
CA HIS A 100 -10.38 -15.82 10.70
C HIS A 100 -9.38 -16.68 9.91
N ASP A 101 -9.67 -17.96 9.74
CA ASP A 101 -8.79 -18.90 9.04
C ASP A 101 -8.63 -18.61 7.56
N ARG A 102 -9.51 -17.78 6.99
CA ARG A 102 -9.42 -17.39 5.59
C ARG A 102 -8.58 -16.16 5.33
N LEU A 103 -8.14 -15.50 6.39
CA LEU A 103 -7.28 -14.33 6.23
C LEU A 103 -5.84 -14.77 6.02
N PRO A 104 -5.20 -14.32 4.94
CA PRO A 104 -3.77 -14.57 4.81
C PRO A 104 -3.04 -13.85 5.93
N SER A 105 -2.22 -14.58 6.66
CA SER A 105 -1.42 -13.97 7.72
C SER A 105 -0.39 -13.04 7.12
N PRO A 106 -0.27 -11.81 7.62
CA PRO A 106 0.83 -10.96 7.22
C PRO A 106 2.14 -11.65 7.60
N ARG A 107 3.04 -11.76 6.65
CA ARG A 107 4.35 -12.37 6.91
C ARG A 107 5.30 -11.28 7.37
N PRO A 108 5.65 -11.25 8.66
CA PRO A 108 6.45 -10.15 9.20
C PRO A 108 7.77 -9.93 8.47
N GLY A 109 8.44 -11.01 8.11
CA GLY A 109 9.73 -10.93 7.43
C GLY A 109 9.66 -10.32 6.05
N ALA A 110 8.68 -10.73 5.26
CA ALA A 110 8.49 -10.22 3.90
C ALA A 110 8.11 -8.74 3.92
N THR A 111 7.23 -8.35 4.84
CA THR A 111 6.79 -6.98 4.99
C THR A 111 7.95 -6.07 5.36
N SER A 112 8.77 -6.50 6.31
CA SER A 112 9.90 -5.70 6.78
C SER A 112 10.92 -5.45 5.66
N ARG A 113 11.25 -6.51 4.91
CA ARG A 113 12.21 -6.39 3.81
C ARG A 113 11.71 -5.46 2.72
N ARG A 114 10.43 -5.62 2.33
CA ARG A 114 9.84 -4.78 1.30
C ARG A 114 9.74 -3.32 1.75
N ARG A 115 9.45 -3.10 3.03
CA ARG A 115 9.37 -1.76 3.58
C ARG A 115 10.70 -1.01 3.46
N ARG A 116 11.81 -1.67 3.82
CA ARG A 116 13.13 -1.06 3.71
C ARG A 116 13.49 -0.74 2.26
N GLN A 117 13.20 -1.68 1.37
CA GLN A 117 13.47 -1.51 -0.06
C GLN A 117 12.65 -0.36 -0.64
N ALA A 118 11.37 -0.31 -0.29
CA ALA A 118 10.48 0.73 -0.77
C ALA A 118 10.88 2.11 -0.24
N ALA A 119 11.25 2.20 1.04
CA ALA A 119 11.69 3.47 1.65
C ALA A 119 12.96 4.00 0.99
N HIS A 120 13.89 3.11 0.66
CA HIS A 120 15.10 3.49 -0.06
C HIS A 120 14.79 3.95 -1.48
N ALA A 121 13.93 3.23 -2.17
CA ALA A 121 13.57 3.51 -3.54
C ALA A 121 12.76 4.81 -3.69
N ALA A 122 11.94 5.15 -2.71
CA ALA A 122 11.09 6.35 -2.76
C ALA A 122 11.86 7.64 -2.50
N ARG A 123 13.09 7.57 -2.07
CA ARG A 123 13.93 8.75 -1.87
C ARG A 123 14.53 9.19 -3.21
N PRO A 124 14.36 10.47 -3.58
CA PRO A 124 14.94 10.98 -4.82
C PRO A 124 16.46 10.98 -4.77
#